data_a35db8ff1551c68c1c464c4db2c3abd0
#
_entry.id   a35db8ff1551c68c1c464c4db2c3abd0
#
_cell.length_a   1.000
_cell.length_b   1.000
_cell.length_c   1.000
_cell.angle_alpha   90.00
_cell.angle_beta   90.00
_cell.angle_gamma   90.00
#
_symmetry.space_group_name_H-M   'P 1'
#
loop_
_entity.id
_entity.type
_entity.pdbx_description
1 polymer ?
#
loop_
_entity_poly.entity_id
_entity_poly.type
_entity_poly.pdbx_seq_one_letter_code
_entity_poly.pdbx_strand_id
1 'polypeptide(L)'
;MALEKYTTTVVGAYSLPRWYEVLEKQVEARALSMEDMRDAQWRCTQAALVDQEAAGIDVINGGEMHRRQNNRHAPPNAMLNFFWQKIPGFEKDPTAEYGIVTRPKPITPKDEGVFHPAAVATGPIEYGDLGLVDEFQFVARYARDPDSVKVTMTGPHMLAKVAHDEYYDGDLRAMMMDLAQVINQNFKDLEAAGCKHIQLDEPLFAVGGITREEVEAAIEANNQCWEGVRAFKWEHVCQGNYAVGEDYDGQIGHRYFDIEPYPTELICQLEVDAIMNEGDMTPRYEGLLRNQQLAVGVADVQDLNVETPDTLVERINDWGGSWLAPEQTLITSSCGMNHLPREVAFGKLAAMAGARDILRGVLAPA
;
A
#
# COMPACT_ATOMS: atom_id res chain seq x y z
N MET A 1 -16.68 12.41 -4.78
CA MET A 1 -17.97 11.64 -4.62
C MET A 1 -17.70 10.62 -3.54
N ALA A 2 -18.58 10.42 -2.56
CA ALA A 2 -18.37 9.41 -1.51
C ALA A 2 -18.74 8.01 -2.04
N LEU A 3 -18.06 6.99 -1.54
CA LEU A 3 -18.41 5.59 -1.75
C LEU A 3 -19.59 5.21 -0.85
N GLU A 4 -20.24 4.10 -1.17
CA GLU A 4 -21.26 3.54 -0.31
C GLU A 4 -20.65 3.13 1.05
N LYS A 5 -21.41 3.32 2.12
CA LYS A 5 -20.96 2.93 3.47
C LYS A 5 -20.54 1.46 3.50
N TYR A 6 -19.52 1.19 4.29
CA TYR A 6 -18.94 -0.15 4.45
C TYR A 6 -18.41 -0.79 3.18
N THR A 7 -18.15 -0.01 2.11
CA THR A 7 -17.43 -0.51 0.93
C THR A 7 -16.13 -1.17 1.38
N THR A 8 -15.90 -2.39 0.89
CA THR A 8 -14.68 -3.16 1.18
C THR A 8 -13.60 -2.89 0.15
N THR A 9 -12.36 -2.79 0.59
CA THR A 9 -11.19 -2.65 -0.28
C THR A 9 -10.02 -3.49 0.23
N VAL A 10 -8.98 -3.61 -0.57
CA VAL A 10 -7.69 -4.21 -0.22
C VAL A 10 -6.62 -3.13 -0.21
N VAL A 11 -5.59 -3.28 0.62
CA VAL A 11 -4.48 -2.33 0.67
C VAL A 11 -3.69 -2.35 -0.64
N GLY A 12 -3.19 -3.51 -1.05
CA GLY A 12 -2.38 -3.63 -2.27
C GLY A 12 -1.87 -5.04 -2.46
N ALA A 13 -0.71 -5.32 -1.90
CA ALA A 13 -0.03 -6.60 -2.05
C ALA A 13 -0.88 -7.78 -1.56
N TYR A 14 -1.04 -8.81 -2.39
CA TYR A 14 -1.82 -10.01 -2.09
C TYR A 14 -0.96 -11.25 -2.03
N SER A 15 -1.49 -12.33 -1.43
CA SER A 15 -0.83 -13.61 -1.25
C SER A 15 -0.33 -14.21 -2.56
N LEU A 16 0.93 -14.64 -2.57
CA LEU A 16 1.52 -15.33 -3.71
C LEU A 16 1.10 -16.80 -3.77
N PRO A 17 0.82 -17.31 -4.96
CA PRO A 17 0.72 -18.75 -5.16
C PRO A 17 2.03 -19.46 -4.78
N ARG A 18 1.94 -20.61 -4.08
CA ARG A 18 3.13 -21.38 -3.64
C ARG A 18 4.06 -21.82 -4.77
N TRP A 19 3.51 -22.06 -5.96
CA TRP A 19 4.31 -22.46 -7.13
C TRP A 19 5.21 -21.32 -7.64
N TYR A 20 4.94 -20.08 -7.30
CA TYR A 20 5.74 -18.93 -7.68
C TYR A 20 7.18 -19.04 -7.18
N GLU A 21 7.38 -19.49 -5.94
CA GLU A 21 8.72 -19.70 -5.36
C GLU A 21 9.55 -20.74 -6.12
N VAL A 22 8.88 -21.70 -6.74
CA VAL A 22 9.55 -22.70 -7.59
C VAL A 22 10.09 -22.03 -8.86
N LEU A 23 9.32 -21.10 -9.43
CA LEU A 23 9.75 -20.36 -10.62
C LEU A 23 10.90 -19.39 -10.28
N GLU A 24 10.87 -18.72 -9.15
CA GLU A 24 11.98 -17.88 -8.68
C GLU A 24 13.29 -18.66 -8.63
N LYS A 25 13.29 -19.83 -8.02
CA LYS A 25 14.45 -20.73 -7.98
C LYS A 25 14.92 -21.17 -9.37
N GLN A 26 14.02 -21.34 -10.31
CA GLN A 26 14.37 -21.69 -11.69
C GLN A 26 14.99 -20.49 -12.44
N VAL A 27 14.54 -19.27 -12.17
CA VAL A 27 15.17 -18.05 -12.71
C VAL A 27 16.57 -17.88 -12.13
N GLU A 28 16.74 -18.04 -10.82
CA GLU A 28 18.05 -18.02 -10.16
C GLU A 28 19.02 -19.06 -10.75
N ALA A 29 18.51 -20.26 -11.02
CA ALA A 29 19.26 -21.33 -11.67
C ALA A 29 19.46 -21.12 -13.20
N ARG A 30 18.97 -20.03 -13.77
CA ARG A 30 18.96 -19.71 -15.21
C ARG A 30 18.26 -20.78 -16.06
N ALA A 31 17.31 -21.51 -15.49
CA ALA A 31 16.48 -22.49 -16.17
C ALA A 31 15.22 -21.87 -16.77
N LEU A 32 14.82 -20.68 -16.28
CA LEU A 32 13.74 -19.84 -16.82
C LEU A 32 14.29 -18.45 -17.13
N SER A 33 13.69 -17.80 -18.15
CA SER A 33 13.98 -16.42 -18.49
C SER A 33 13.20 -15.44 -17.61
N MET A 34 13.63 -14.18 -17.56
CA MET A 34 12.86 -13.10 -16.91
C MET A 34 11.57 -12.78 -17.67
N GLU A 35 11.44 -13.14 -18.94
CA GLU A 35 10.22 -13.00 -19.72
C GLU A 35 9.17 -14.01 -19.25
N ASP A 36 9.57 -15.28 -19.07
CA ASP A 36 8.70 -16.32 -18.51
C ASP A 36 8.24 -15.95 -17.10
N MET A 37 9.13 -15.36 -16.31
CA MET A 37 8.79 -14.89 -14.96
C MET A 37 7.78 -13.77 -14.98
N ARG A 38 7.89 -12.82 -15.90
CA ARG A 38 6.90 -11.75 -16.07
C ARG A 38 5.52 -12.27 -16.48
N ASP A 39 5.44 -13.25 -17.39
CA ASP A 39 4.16 -13.90 -17.68
C ASP A 39 3.58 -14.56 -16.43
N ALA A 40 4.39 -15.27 -15.66
CA ALA A 40 3.96 -15.86 -14.40
C ALA A 40 3.43 -14.82 -13.41
N GLN A 41 4.07 -13.66 -13.29
CA GLN A 41 3.60 -12.55 -12.45
C GLN A 41 2.22 -12.04 -12.87
N TRP A 42 1.99 -11.88 -14.18
CA TRP A 42 0.68 -11.51 -14.69
C TRP A 42 -0.39 -12.61 -14.45
N ARG A 43 -0.02 -13.89 -14.46
CA ARG A 43 -0.94 -14.98 -14.06
C ARG A 43 -1.26 -14.94 -12.57
N CYS A 44 -0.29 -14.57 -11.72
CA CYS A 44 -0.54 -14.33 -10.30
C CYS A 44 -1.52 -13.17 -10.09
N THR A 45 -1.41 -12.09 -10.87
CA THR A 45 -2.37 -10.98 -10.86
C THR A 45 -3.79 -11.46 -11.16
N GLN A 46 -3.97 -12.32 -12.17
CA GLN A 46 -5.30 -12.90 -12.47
C GLN A 46 -5.82 -13.76 -11.31
N ALA A 47 -4.96 -14.53 -10.65
CA ALA A 47 -5.35 -15.32 -9.47
C ALA A 47 -5.77 -14.43 -8.29
N ALA A 48 -5.07 -13.33 -8.06
CA ALA A 48 -5.43 -12.35 -7.03
C ALA A 48 -6.80 -11.71 -7.29
N LEU A 49 -7.10 -11.37 -8.55
CA LEU A 49 -8.40 -10.82 -8.95
C LEU A 49 -9.52 -11.82 -8.69
N VAL A 50 -9.33 -13.08 -9.11
CA VAL A 50 -10.33 -14.14 -8.90
C VAL A 50 -10.65 -14.32 -7.42
N ASP A 51 -9.64 -14.27 -6.55
CA ASP A 51 -9.83 -14.40 -5.11
C ASP A 51 -10.60 -13.21 -4.53
N GLN A 52 -10.21 -11.99 -4.85
CA GLN A 52 -10.87 -10.78 -4.34
C GLN A 52 -12.34 -10.71 -4.80
N GLU A 53 -12.61 -10.99 -6.07
CA GLU A 53 -13.97 -11.01 -6.61
C GLU A 53 -14.83 -12.16 -6.05
N ALA A 54 -14.24 -13.35 -5.85
CA ALA A 54 -14.93 -14.48 -5.25
C ALA A 54 -15.23 -14.27 -3.76
N ALA A 55 -14.34 -13.57 -3.05
CA ALA A 55 -14.57 -13.15 -1.67
C ALA A 55 -15.62 -12.04 -1.56
N GLY A 56 -15.94 -11.33 -2.64
CA GLY A 56 -16.93 -10.26 -2.67
C GLY A 56 -16.41 -8.88 -2.29
N ILE A 57 -15.12 -8.60 -2.52
CA ILE A 57 -14.53 -7.28 -2.31
C ILE A 57 -15.05 -6.29 -3.35
N ASP A 58 -15.40 -5.07 -2.90
CA ASP A 58 -16.00 -4.03 -3.76
C ASP A 58 -14.97 -3.27 -4.60
N VAL A 59 -13.84 -2.87 -4.00
CA VAL A 59 -12.73 -2.17 -4.69
C VAL A 59 -11.49 -3.05 -4.65
N ILE A 60 -11.08 -3.53 -5.82
CA ILE A 60 -10.07 -4.58 -6.00
C ILE A 60 -8.79 -4.03 -6.62
N ASN A 61 -7.69 -4.80 -6.54
CA ASN A 61 -6.44 -4.46 -7.24
C ASN A 61 -5.74 -5.71 -7.80
N GLY A 62 -4.62 -5.49 -8.50
CA GLY A 62 -3.82 -6.57 -9.10
C GLY A 62 -3.01 -7.40 -8.10
N GLY A 63 -3.04 -7.09 -6.79
CA GLY A 63 -2.22 -7.77 -5.78
C GLY A 63 -0.73 -7.45 -5.87
N GLU A 64 -0.34 -6.48 -6.71
CA GLU A 64 1.04 -6.04 -6.94
C GLU A 64 2.02 -7.14 -7.40
N MET A 65 1.50 -8.20 -7.97
CA MET A 65 2.27 -9.41 -8.30
C MET A 65 3.40 -9.14 -9.28
N HIS A 66 3.18 -8.26 -10.28
CA HIS A 66 4.15 -7.91 -11.31
C HIS A 66 5.27 -6.99 -10.81
N ARG A 67 5.12 -6.37 -9.65
CA ARG A 67 6.11 -5.49 -9.03
C ARG A 67 7.22 -6.25 -8.31
N ARG A 68 7.05 -7.56 -8.11
CA ARG A 68 8.04 -8.38 -7.42
C ARG A 68 9.27 -8.61 -8.27
N GLN A 69 10.40 -8.43 -7.65
CA GLN A 69 11.70 -8.77 -8.20
C GLN A 69 12.32 -9.86 -7.32
N ASN A 70 12.28 -11.06 -7.80
CA ASN A 70 13.11 -12.22 -7.45
C ASN A 70 13.19 -12.69 -5.99
N ASN A 71 12.58 -12.07 -4.98
CA ASN A 71 12.71 -12.62 -3.64
C ASN A 71 11.53 -12.26 -2.72
N ARG A 72 10.85 -13.30 -2.24
CA ARG A 72 9.78 -13.20 -1.25
C ARG A 72 10.25 -12.57 0.07
N HIS A 73 11.51 -12.78 0.41
CA HIS A 73 12.11 -12.39 1.68
C HIS A 73 12.93 -11.10 1.58
N ALA A 74 13.14 -10.56 0.39
CA ALA A 74 13.81 -9.27 0.25
C ALA A 74 12.81 -8.14 0.54
N PRO A 75 12.95 -7.48 1.69
CA PRO A 75 12.11 -6.32 1.99
C PRO A 75 12.40 -5.21 0.98
N PRO A 76 11.61 -4.33 0.89
CA PRO A 76 10.44 -3.75 0.27
C PRO A 76 10.58 -3.51 -1.25
N ASN A 77 11.00 -4.50 -2.01
CA ASN A 77 11.28 -4.36 -3.46
C ASN A 77 10.07 -3.90 -4.28
N ALA A 78 8.89 -4.39 -3.95
CA ALA A 78 7.66 -4.04 -4.65
C ALA A 78 7.23 -2.58 -4.40
N MET A 79 7.55 -2.03 -3.23
CA MET A 79 7.22 -0.66 -2.86
C MET A 79 8.27 0.36 -3.29
N LEU A 80 9.54 0.00 -3.28
CA LEU A 80 10.65 0.94 -3.46
C LEU A 80 11.40 0.73 -4.77
N ASN A 81 12.11 -0.39 -4.90
CA ASN A 81 12.99 -0.63 -6.04
C ASN A 81 12.23 -0.69 -7.36
N PHE A 82 10.99 -1.20 -7.36
CA PHE A 82 10.14 -1.20 -8.55
C PHE A 82 9.92 0.20 -9.12
N PHE A 83 9.82 1.21 -8.29
CA PHE A 83 9.61 2.60 -8.70
C PHE A 83 10.94 3.31 -8.97
N TRP A 84 11.91 3.23 -8.06
CA TRP A 84 13.21 3.89 -8.22
C TRP A 84 13.90 3.55 -9.53
N GLN A 85 13.84 2.27 -9.97
CA GLN A 85 14.44 1.86 -11.24
C GLN A 85 13.84 2.54 -12.47
N LYS A 86 12.63 3.09 -12.35
CA LYS A 86 11.91 3.74 -13.45
C LYS A 86 12.02 5.26 -13.43
N ILE A 87 12.50 5.83 -12.34
CA ILE A 87 12.59 7.27 -12.14
C ILE A 87 14.01 7.73 -12.54
N PRO A 88 14.17 8.63 -13.54
CA PRO A 88 15.43 9.32 -13.79
C PRO A 88 15.86 10.13 -12.59
N GLY A 89 17.17 10.27 -12.37
CA GLY A 89 17.74 10.92 -11.18
C GLY A 89 18.29 9.92 -10.17
N PHE A 90 17.75 8.69 -10.12
CA PHE A 90 18.40 7.59 -9.41
C PHE A 90 19.48 6.94 -10.27
N GLU A 91 20.64 6.60 -9.66
CA GLU A 91 21.80 6.04 -10.34
C GLU A 91 21.46 4.66 -10.94
N LYS A 92 21.69 4.52 -12.25
CA LYS A 92 21.38 3.30 -12.99
C LYS A 92 22.60 2.37 -13.05
N ASP A 93 22.36 1.08 -12.83
CA ASP A 93 23.30 0.01 -13.09
C ASP A 93 22.56 -1.18 -13.72
N PRO A 94 22.62 -1.31 -15.07
CA PRO A 94 21.93 -2.40 -15.77
C PRO A 94 22.43 -3.81 -15.38
N THR A 95 23.56 -3.90 -14.68
CA THR A 95 24.13 -5.18 -14.23
C THR A 95 23.71 -5.54 -12.80
N ALA A 96 23.16 -4.57 -12.06
CA ALA A 96 22.66 -4.78 -10.71
C ALA A 96 21.29 -5.50 -10.72
N GLU A 97 20.96 -6.16 -9.62
CA GLU A 97 19.73 -6.93 -9.44
C GLU A 97 18.47 -6.12 -9.77
N TYR A 98 18.46 -4.82 -9.40
CA TYR A 98 17.30 -3.92 -9.60
C TYR A 98 17.50 -2.93 -10.77
N GLY A 99 18.56 -3.07 -11.55
CA GLY A 99 18.88 -2.12 -12.62
C GLY A 99 19.31 -0.74 -12.13
N ILE A 100 19.54 -0.57 -10.84
CA ILE A 100 19.96 0.65 -10.15
C ILE A 100 21.07 0.35 -9.14
N VAL A 101 21.88 1.35 -8.82
CA VAL A 101 22.82 1.27 -7.71
C VAL A 101 22.04 1.35 -6.41
N THR A 102 22.30 0.41 -5.51
CA THR A 102 21.71 0.41 -4.16
C THR A 102 22.79 0.32 -3.10
N ARG A 103 22.54 0.96 -1.96
CA ARG A 103 23.39 0.87 -0.77
C ARG A 103 22.54 0.52 0.45
N PRO A 104 23.09 -0.22 1.42
CA PRO A 104 22.35 -0.53 2.65
C PRO A 104 21.92 0.74 3.39
N LYS A 105 20.63 0.81 3.77
CA LYS A 105 20.08 1.88 4.61
C LYS A 105 18.98 1.34 5.51
N PRO A 106 18.87 1.75 6.78
CA PRO A 106 17.70 1.45 7.59
C PRO A 106 16.47 2.21 7.06
N ILE A 107 15.29 1.65 7.17
CA ILE A 107 14.03 2.33 6.82
C ILE A 107 13.75 3.42 7.86
N THR A 108 13.91 3.08 9.11
CA THR A 108 13.73 4.01 10.23
C THR A 108 14.96 4.03 11.14
N PRO A 109 15.16 5.08 11.91
CA PRO A 109 16.25 5.13 12.91
C PRO A 109 16.15 4.04 13.99
N LYS A 110 14.98 3.41 14.14
CA LYS A 110 14.73 2.34 15.13
C LYS A 110 15.07 0.94 14.59
N ASP A 111 15.32 0.80 13.27
CA ASP A 111 15.67 -0.48 12.64
C ASP A 111 17.15 -0.81 12.89
N GLU A 112 17.52 -0.98 14.15
CA GLU A 112 18.88 -1.36 14.52
C GLU A 112 19.27 -2.71 13.91
N GLY A 113 20.21 -2.67 12.95
CA GLY A 113 20.76 -3.86 12.31
C GLY A 113 19.94 -4.40 11.12
N VAL A 114 18.78 -3.84 10.79
CA VAL A 114 18.00 -4.19 9.60
C VAL A 114 18.24 -3.16 8.50
N PHE A 115 18.83 -3.62 7.40
CA PHE A 115 19.14 -2.76 6.26
C PHE A 115 18.40 -3.27 5.02
N HIS A 116 17.90 -2.33 4.22
CA HIS A 116 17.36 -2.64 2.90
C HIS A 116 18.23 -2.01 1.81
N PRO A 117 18.18 -2.52 0.56
CA PRO A 117 18.85 -1.91 -0.56
C PRO A 117 18.12 -0.62 -0.97
N ALA A 118 18.72 0.52 -0.65
CA ALA A 118 18.18 1.85 -0.95
C ALA A 118 18.84 2.42 -2.20
N ALA A 119 18.05 3.00 -3.11
CA ALA A 119 18.55 3.69 -4.29
C ALA A 119 19.35 4.92 -3.93
N VAL A 120 20.18 5.39 -4.87
CA VAL A 120 21.01 6.59 -4.71
C VAL A 120 20.54 7.65 -5.70
N ALA A 121 20.07 8.78 -5.22
CA ALA A 121 19.74 9.94 -6.03
C ALA A 121 21.03 10.72 -6.35
N THR A 122 21.46 10.71 -7.61
CA THR A 122 22.69 11.35 -8.09
C THR A 122 22.44 12.47 -9.10
N GLY A 123 21.18 12.74 -9.41
CA GLY A 123 20.75 13.78 -10.35
C GLY A 123 19.36 14.28 -10.04
N PRO A 124 18.87 15.26 -10.80
CA PRO A 124 17.51 15.76 -10.62
C PRO A 124 16.50 14.65 -10.91
N ILE A 125 15.50 14.53 -10.06
CA ILE A 125 14.38 13.62 -10.30
C ILE A 125 13.54 14.17 -11.45
N GLU A 126 13.35 13.35 -12.48
CA GLU A 126 12.59 13.72 -13.68
C GLU A 126 11.50 12.68 -13.97
N TYR A 127 10.58 13.02 -14.87
CA TYR A 127 9.50 12.13 -15.26
C TYR A 127 10.02 10.78 -15.77
N GLY A 128 9.42 9.72 -15.27
CA GLY A 128 9.58 8.35 -15.74
C GLY A 128 8.19 7.68 -15.76
N ASP A 129 7.97 6.82 -16.74
CA ASP A 129 6.78 5.98 -16.79
C ASP A 129 6.93 4.87 -15.73
N LEU A 130 6.07 4.93 -14.73
CA LEU A 130 6.07 3.99 -13.61
C LEU A 130 5.38 2.66 -13.95
N GLY A 131 4.76 2.56 -15.13
CA GLY A 131 4.05 1.36 -15.60
C GLY A 131 2.68 1.16 -14.93
N LEU A 132 2.13 2.21 -14.32
CA LEU A 132 0.84 2.15 -13.63
C LEU A 132 -0.33 2.01 -14.61
N VAL A 133 -0.22 2.62 -15.79
CA VAL A 133 -1.23 2.50 -16.85
C VAL A 133 -1.29 1.07 -17.38
N ASP A 134 -0.15 0.45 -17.63
CA ASP A 134 -0.08 -0.96 -18.08
C ASP A 134 -0.68 -1.90 -17.02
N GLU A 135 -0.38 -1.66 -15.75
CA GLU A 135 -0.98 -2.39 -14.63
C GLU A 135 -2.49 -2.25 -14.63
N PHE A 136 -3.00 -1.02 -14.67
CA PHE A 136 -4.43 -0.76 -14.70
C PHE A 136 -5.11 -1.46 -15.87
N GLN A 137 -4.58 -1.29 -17.09
CA GLN A 137 -5.16 -1.87 -18.30
C GLN A 137 -5.19 -3.41 -18.26
N PHE A 138 -4.13 -4.02 -17.70
CA PHE A 138 -4.11 -5.46 -17.53
C PHE A 138 -5.18 -5.92 -16.52
N VAL A 139 -5.22 -5.29 -15.34
CA VAL A 139 -6.18 -5.64 -14.28
C VAL A 139 -7.62 -5.41 -14.76
N ALA A 140 -7.91 -4.24 -15.32
CA ALA A 140 -9.23 -3.87 -15.82
C ALA A 140 -9.76 -4.81 -16.91
N ARG A 141 -8.88 -5.38 -17.74
CA ARG A 141 -9.26 -6.36 -18.76
C ARG A 141 -9.85 -7.64 -18.17
N TYR A 142 -9.40 -8.04 -16.98
CA TYR A 142 -9.79 -9.30 -16.34
C TYR A 142 -10.76 -9.10 -15.17
N ALA A 143 -10.92 -7.90 -14.69
CA ALA A 143 -11.89 -7.55 -13.65
C ALA A 143 -13.33 -7.66 -14.19
N ARG A 144 -14.26 -8.11 -13.35
CA ARG A 144 -15.71 -8.10 -13.67
C ARG A 144 -16.24 -6.70 -13.85
N ASP A 145 -15.77 -5.77 -13.00
CA ASP A 145 -16.05 -4.36 -13.10
C ASP A 145 -14.73 -3.57 -13.17
N PRO A 146 -14.35 -3.08 -14.37
CA PRO A 146 -13.17 -2.26 -14.54
C PRO A 146 -13.15 -0.99 -13.67
N ASP A 147 -14.33 -0.48 -13.34
CA ASP A 147 -14.50 0.73 -12.53
C ASP A 147 -14.16 0.53 -11.05
N SER A 148 -14.12 -0.73 -10.59
CA SER A 148 -13.73 -1.10 -9.22
C SER A 148 -12.22 -1.26 -9.03
N VAL A 149 -11.43 -1.13 -10.09
CA VAL A 149 -9.98 -1.37 -10.03
C VAL A 149 -9.26 -0.20 -9.40
N LYS A 150 -8.52 -0.48 -8.34
CA LYS A 150 -7.61 0.45 -7.64
C LYS A 150 -6.16 0.15 -8.03
N VAL A 151 -5.40 1.21 -8.33
CA VAL A 151 -3.94 1.14 -8.54
C VAL A 151 -3.24 1.88 -7.40
N THR A 152 -2.21 1.27 -6.86
CA THR A 152 -1.44 1.75 -5.71
C THR A 152 -0.08 2.31 -6.14
N MET A 153 0.45 3.26 -5.39
CA MET A 153 1.76 3.86 -5.63
C MET A 153 2.40 4.25 -4.30
N THR A 154 3.67 3.96 -4.13
CA THR A 154 4.42 4.45 -2.96
C THR A 154 4.58 5.96 -3.02
N GLY A 155 4.33 6.62 -1.91
CA GLY A 155 4.34 8.07 -1.81
C GLY A 155 5.72 8.71 -1.86
N PRO A 156 5.76 10.03 -2.13
CA PRO A 156 7.02 10.77 -2.30
C PRO A 156 7.85 10.81 -1.02
N HIS A 157 7.22 10.85 0.15
CA HIS A 157 7.94 10.86 1.43
C HIS A 157 8.68 9.54 1.65
N MET A 158 8.00 8.41 1.50
CA MET A 158 8.63 7.10 1.63
C MET A 158 9.77 6.94 0.63
N LEU A 159 9.56 7.28 -0.65
CA LEU A 159 10.59 7.15 -1.69
C LEU A 159 11.81 8.04 -1.44
N ALA A 160 11.61 9.28 -0.97
CA ALA A 160 12.70 10.20 -0.69
C ALA A 160 13.45 9.84 0.60
N LYS A 161 12.72 9.59 1.69
CA LYS A 161 13.29 9.38 3.03
C LYS A 161 14.19 8.16 3.09
N VAL A 162 13.81 7.08 2.42
CA VAL A 162 14.56 5.83 2.45
C VAL A 162 15.59 5.71 1.31
N ALA A 163 15.68 6.65 0.36
CA ALA A 163 16.77 6.73 -0.60
C ALA A 163 18.02 7.38 0.01
N HIS A 164 19.19 7.12 -0.58
CA HIS A 164 20.39 7.92 -0.35
C HIS A 164 20.34 9.18 -1.21
N ASP A 165 20.70 10.31 -0.63
CA ASP A 165 20.79 11.60 -1.32
C ASP A 165 22.25 11.97 -1.57
N GLU A 166 22.62 12.14 -2.85
CA GLU A 166 23.91 12.71 -3.29
C GLU A 166 23.73 13.89 -4.26
N TYR A 167 22.49 14.40 -4.40
CA TYR A 167 22.19 15.51 -5.30
C TYR A 167 21.50 16.69 -4.63
N TYR A 168 20.60 16.46 -3.67
CA TYR A 168 19.76 17.50 -3.05
C TYR A 168 20.40 18.16 -1.82
N ASP A 169 21.66 17.82 -1.49
CA ASP A 169 22.40 18.38 -0.34
C ASP A 169 21.64 18.22 1.02
N GLY A 170 20.86 17.17 1.15
CA GLY A 170 20.05 16.89 2.33
C GLY A 170 18.69 17.60 2.36
N ASP A 171 18.31 18.32 1.30
CA ASP A 171 16.97 18.92 1.18
C ASP A 171 15.92 17.86 0.82
N LEU A 172 15.44 17.14 1.85
CA LEU A 172 14.42 16.12 1.71
C LEU A 172 13.13 16.67 1.08
N ARG A 173 12.76 17.93 1.41
CA ARG A 173 11.55 18.55 0.86
C ARG A 173 11.67 18.75 -0.65
N ALA A 174 12.80 19.25 -1.14
CA ALA A 174 13.02 19.40 -2.59
C ALA A 174 12.91 18.07 -3.31
N MET A 175 13.52 17.01 -2.78
CA MET A 175 13.44 15.67 -3.35
C MET A 175 12.00 15.11 -3.36
N MET A 176 11.24 15.31 -2.27
CA MET A 176 9.83 14.92 -2.21
C MET A 176 8.98 15.65 -3.24
N MET A 177 9.21 16.95 -3.42
CA MET A 177 8.44 17.77 -4.39
C MET A 177 8.71 17.34 -5.84
N ASP A 178 9.95 17.01 -6.19
CA ASP A 178 10.28 16.50 -7.53
C ASP A 178 9.65 15.11 -7.76
N LEU A 179 9.72 14.22 -6.78
CA LEU A 179 9.02 12.92 -6.82
C LEU A 179 7.50 13.09 -6.96
N ALA A 180 6.93 14.05 -6.24
CA ALA A 180 5.50 14.33 -6.30
C ALA A 180 5.04 14.78 -7.70
N GLN A 181 5.88 15.53 -8.44
CA GLN A 181 5.59 15.90 -9.82
C GLN A 181 5.58 14.69 -10.76
N VAL A 182 6.53 13.75 -10.58
CA VAL A 182 6.55 12.47 -11.33
C VAL A 182 5.28 11.67 -11.05
N ILE A 183 4.92 11.53 -9.79
CA ILE A 183 3.74 10.78 -9.36
C ILE A 183 2.46 11.43 -9.89
N ASN A 184 2.34 12.75 -9.78
CA ASN A 184 1.19 13.50 -10.28
C ASN A 184 0.96 13.26 -11.78
N GLN A 185 2.02 13.29 -12.59
CA GLN A 185 1.87 13.03 -14.03
C GLN A 185 1.38 11.59 -14.28
N ASN A 186 1.97 10.60 -13.59
CA ASN A 186 1.53 9.20 -13.70
C ASN A 186 0.06 9.02 -13.22
N PHE A 187 -0.39 9.75 -12.22
CA PHE A 187 -1.79 9.73 -11.77
C PHE A 187 -2.75 10.34 -12.80
N LYS A 188 -2.34 11.42 -13.47
CA LYS A 188 -3.09 11.99 -14.59
C LYS A 188 -3.18 11.03 -15.78
N ASP A 189 -2.09 10.31 -16.06
CA ASP A 189 -2.06 9.29 -17.12
C ASP A 189 -2.97 8.10 -16.76
N LEU A 190 -2.99 7.66 -15.49
CA LEU A 190 -3.92 6.66 -14.98
C LEU A 190 -5.39 7.10 -15.11
N GLU A 191 -5.71 8.33 -14.72
CA GLU A 191 -7.06 8.89 -14.86
C GLU A 191 -7.48 8.96 -16.32
N ALA A 192 -6.57 9.39 -17.21
CA ALA A 192 -6.80 9.43 -18.65
C ALA A 192 -7.02 8.04 -19.26
N ALA A 193 -6.40 7.00 -18.69
CA ALA A 193 -6.62 5.61 -19.07
C ALA A 193 -7.95 5.03 -18.53
N GLY A 194 -8.67 5.77 -17.66
CA GLY A 194 -9.96 5.39 -17.11
C GLY A 194 -9.95 4.86 -15.68
N CYS A 195 -8.79 4.86 -15.01
CA CYS A 195 -8.69 4.44 -13.61
C CYS A 195 -9.48 5.38 -12.72
N LYS A 196 -10.38 4.80 -11.90
CA LYS A 196 -11.24 5.58 -10.99
C LYS A 196 -10.77 5.60 -9.55
N HIS A 197 -9.91 4.66 -9.15
CA HIS A 197 -9.39 4.54 -7.79
C HIS A 197 -7.86 4.52 -7.82
N ILE A 198 -7.24 5.51 -7.20
CA ILE A 198 -5.78 5.64 -7.14
C ILE A 198 -5.39 5.77 -5.66
N GLN A 199 -4.38 5.02 -5.24
CA GLN A 199 -3.90 5.00 -3.85
C GLN A 199 -2.45 5.44 -3.78
N LEU A 200 -2.16 6.28 -2.80
CA LEU A 200 -0.81 6.66 -2.39
C LEU A 200 -0.48 5.99 -1.04
N ASP A 201 0.69 5.36 -0.95
CA ASP A 201 1.11 4.63 0.25
C ASP A 201 2.19 5.41 1.00
N GLU A 202 1.86 5.88 2.20
CA GLU A 202 2.76 6.63 3.08
C GLU A 202 2.88 6.00 4.47
N PRO A 203 3.46 4.81 4.58
CA PRO A 203 3.58 4.12 5.87
C PRO A 203 4.43 4.88 6.89
N LEU A 204 5.35 5.75 6.46
CA LEU A 204 6.20 6.49 7.38
C LEU A 204 5.43 7.50 8.25
N PHE A 205 4.22 7.91 7.87
CA PHE A 205 3.38 8.72 8.75
C PHE A 205 2.98 8.00 10.04
N ALA A 206 2.91 6.68 10.02
CA ALA A 206 2.61 5.86 11.20
C ALA A 206 3.86 5.40 11.95
N VAL A 207 5.04 5.56 11.37
CA VAL A 207 6.31 5.13 11.96
C VAL A 207 6.97 6.32 12.66
N GLY A 208 6.94 6.36 13.97
CA GLY A 208 7.46 7.49 14.75
C GLY A 208 8.91 7.90 14.42
N GLY A 209 9.32 9.09 14.88
CA GLY A 209 10.66 9.64 14.70
C GLY A 209 10.79 10.60 13.52
N ILE A 210 9.69 11.01 12.90
CA ILE A 210 9.65 12.14 11.96
C ILE A 210 9.28 13.42 12.71
N THR A 211 9.81 14.55 12.26
CA THR A 211 9.51 15.85 12.87
C THR A 211 8.22 16.43 12.31
N ARG A 212 7.61 17.38 13.01
CA ARG A 212 6.44 18.10 12.51
C ARG A 212 6.70 18.79 11.17
N GLU A 213 7.86 19.41 11.03
CA GLU A 213 8.28 20.09 9.79
C GLU A 213 8.38 19.08 8.62
N GLU A 214 8.90 17.90 8.90
CA GLU A 214 8.96 16.81 7.90
C GLU A 214 7.55 16.34 7.50
N VAL A 215 6.64 16.21 8.46
CA VAL A 215 5.23 15.86 8.18
C VAL A 215 4.56 16.92 7.31
N GLU A 216 4.71 18.19 7.65
CA GLU A 216 4.13 19.29 6.88
C GLU A 216 4.65 19.31 5.43
N ALA A 217 5.95 19.08 5.24
CA ALA A 217 6.56 18.96 3.91
C ALA A 217 6.05 17.73 3.13
N ALA A 218 5.87 16.60 3.81
CA ALA A 218 5.34 15.39 3.20
C ALA A 218 3.87 15.55 2.78
N ILE A 219 3.04 16.21 3.59
CA ILE A 219 1.65 16.55 3.25
C ILE A 219 1.61 17.44 1.99
N GLU A 220 2.48 18.46 1.93
CA GLU A 220 2.57 19.33 0.76
C GLU A 220 2.91 18.51 -0.50
N ALA A 221 3.88 17.62 -0.42
CA ALA A 221 4.26 16.74 -1.53
C ALA A 221 3.12 15.77 -1.93
N ASN A 222 2.41 15.18 -0.96
CA ASN A 222 1.26 14.34 -1.24
C ASN A 222 0.14 15.12 -1.90
N ASN A 223 -0.19 16.33 -1.44
CA ASN A 223 -1.17 17.19 -2.09
C ASN A 223 -0.76 17.53 -3.53
N GLN A 224 0.54 17.73 -3.79
CA GLN A 224 1.07 17.93 -5.15
C GLN A 224 0.83 16.69 -6.04
N CYS A 225 0.94 15.46 -5.51
CA CYS A 225 0.62 14.25 -6.26
C CYS A 225 -0.83 14.26 -6.77
N TRP A 226 -1.73 14.86 -6.04
CA TRP A 226 -3.17 14.89 -6.35
C TRP A 226 -3.62 16.12 -7.16
N GLU A 227 -2.73 17.05 -7.47
CA GLU A 227 -3.11 18.27 -8.17
C GLU A 227 -3.70 17.97 -9.55
N GLY A 228 -4.97 18.39 -9.76
CA GLY A 228 -5.72 18.19 -11.01
C GLY A 228 -6.25 16.75 -11.21
N VAL A 229 -6.00 15.81 -10.32
CA VAL A 229 -6.54 14.44 -10.36
C VAL A 229 -7.95 14.43 -9.75
N ARG A 230 -8.92 13.81 -10.46
CA ARG A 230 -10.35 13.74 -10.06
C ARG A 230 -10.79 12.34 -9.64
N ALA A 231 -9.97 11.33 -9.87
CA ALA A 231 -10.19 9.95 -9.39
C ALA A 231 -10.45 9.91 -7.88
N PHE A 232 -11.05 8.84 -7.38
CA PHE A 232 -11.09 8.58 -5.94
C PHE A 232 -9.67 8.46 -5.42
N LYS A 233 -9.35 9.26 -4.42
CA LYS A 233 -8.01 9.41 -3.85
C LYS A 233 -7.96 8.63 -2.55
N TRP A 234 -7.11 7.62 -2.53
CA TRP A 234 -6.84 6.82 -1.34
C TRP A 234 -5.48 7.19 -0.77
N GLU A 235 -5.39 7.27 0.52
CA GLU A 235 -4.12 7.40 1.24
C GLU A 235 -4.00 6.25 2.23
N HIS A 236 -2.99 5.40 2.04
CA HIS A 236 -2.74 4.28 2.93
C HIS A 236 -1.63 4.62 3.91
N VAL A 237 -1.96 4.56 5.19
CA VAL A 237 -1.04 4.77 6.30
C VAL A 237 -1.09 3.57 7.21
N CYS A 238 -0.04 2.78 7.21
CA CYS A 238 0.04 1.58 8.03
C CYS A 238 1.37 1.47 8.76
N GLN A 239 1.48 0.43 9.55
CA GLN A 239 2.67 0.11 10.32
C GLN A 239 3.47 -1.05 9.73
N GLY A 240 3.13 -1.45 8.51
CA GLY A 240 3.74 -2.56 7.81
C GLY A 240 3.02 -3.89 8.06
N ASN A 241 3.34 -4.83 7.20
CA ASN A 241 2.85 -6.20 7.26
C ASN A 241 3.93 -7.17 7.73
N TYR A 242 4.73 -6.77 8.67
CA TYR A 242 5.82 -7.58 9.22
C TYR A 242 5.24 -8.82 9.86
N ALA A 243 5.22 -9.88 9.06
CA ALA A 243 4.51 -11.06 9.42
C ALA A 243 5.30 -11.93 10.36
N VAL A 244 4.56 -12.46 11.11
CA VAL A 244 4.36 -13.83 11.47
C VAL A 244 5.36 -14.77 10.79
N GLY A 245 6.53 -14.87 11.38
CA GLY A 245 7.50 -15.89 11.15
C GLY A 245 8.35 -15.96 12.41
N GLU A 246 8.73 -17.15 12.80
CA GLU A 246 9.58 -17.39 13.97
C GLU A 246 10.91 -16.60 13.94
N ASP A 247 11.22 -16.01 12.77
CA ASP A 247 12.44 -15.22 12.54
C ASP A 247 12.23 -13.69 12.70
N TYR A 248 11.01 -13.21 12.94
CA TYR A 248 10.71 -11.80 13.18
C TYR A 248 10.37 -11.57 14.65
N ASP A 249 11.35 -11.83 15.52
CA ASP A 249 11.19 -11.64 16.94
C ASP A 249 11.18 -10.14 17.30
N GLY A 250 10.04 -9.64 17.66
CA GLY A 250 9.92 -8.50 18.58
C GLY A 250 10.02 -7.08 18.00
N GLN A 251 10.08 -6.85 16.70
CA GLN A 251 10.12 -5.48 16.16
C GLN A 251 8.74 -4.85 15.90
N ILE A 252 7.70 -5.61 16.03
CA ILE A 252 6.31 -5.21 15.78
C ILE A 252 5.71 -4.38 16.93
N GLY A 253 6.42 -4.18 18.02
CA GLY A 253 5.92 -3.51 19.22
C GLY A 253 5.90 -1.99 19.21
N HIS A 254 6.04 -1.35 18.05
CA HIS A 254 6.12 0.12 18.01
C HIS A 254 4.74 0.74 17.84
N ARG A 255 4.18 1.25 18.91
CA ARG A 255 2.98 2.07 18.96
C ARG A 255 3.30 3.48 18.48
N TYR A 256 2.60 4.00 17.52
CA TYR A 256 3.13 4.78 16.44
C TYR A 256 2.67 6.21 16.30
N PHE A 257 1.71 6.66 17.01
CA PHE A 257 1.26 8.04 16.85
C PHE A 257 1.93 8.98 17.83
N ASP A 258 3.25 9.19 17.64
CA ASP A 258 3.92 10.35 18.21
C ASP A 258 3.68 11.63 17.39
N ILE A 259 2.93 11.50 16.27
CA ILE A 259 2.61 12.61 15.40
C ILE A 259 1.20 13.08 15.72
N GLU A 260 1.08 14.21 16.34
CA GLU A 260 -0.17 14.93 16.52
C GLU A 260 -0.08 16.31 15.81
N PRO A 261 -1.11 16.71 15.10
CA PRO A 261 -2.25 15.96 14.61
C PRO A 261 -1.90 15.16 13.37
N TYR A 262 -2.66 14.11 13.11
CA TYR A 262 -2.64 13.39 11.84
C TYR A 262 -2.87 14.37 10.67
N PRO A 263 -2.26 14.14 9.46
CA PRO A 263 -2.42 15.07 8.33
C PRO A 263 -3.88 15.22 7.92
N THR A 264 -4.48 16.35 8.25
CA THR A 264 -5.88 16.66 7.91
C THR A 264 -6.04 17.30 6.54
N GLU A 265 -4.94 17.68 5.92
CA GLU A 265 -4.89 18.35 4.63
C GLU A 265 -5.00 17.40 3.44
N LEU A 266 -4.83 16.11 3.65
CA LEU A 266 -4.96 15.10 2.61
C LEU A 266 -6.43 14.95 2.19
N ILE A 267 -6.69 15.18 0.91
CA ILE A 267 -8.03 15.08 0.31
C ILE A 267 -8.19 13.68 -0.26
N CYS A 268 -8.48 12.69 0.59
CA CYS A 268 -8.54 11.30 0.18
C CYS A 268 -9.43 10.45 1.08
N GLN A 269 -9.74 9.25 0.66
CA GLN A 269 -10.17 8.18 1.55
C GLN A 269 -8.92 7.63 2.25
N LEU A 270 -8.92 7.69 3.56
CA LEU A 270 -7.80 7.26 4.37
C LEU A 270 -7.96 5.79 4.78
N GLU A 271 -6.95 4.98 4.53
CA GLU A 271 -6.85 3.61 5.02
C GLU A 271 -5.91 3.57 6.22
N VAL A 272 -6.40 3.15 7.38
CA VAL A 272 -5.61 3.06 8.61
C VAL A 272 -5.71 1.69 9.26
N ASP A 273 -4.60 1.27 9.84
CA ASP A 273 -4.52 0.05 10.63
C ASP A 273 -5.19 0.25 12.00
N ALA A 274 -6.35 -0.39 12.19
CA ALA A 274 -7.08 -0.33 13.45
C ALA A 274 -6.59 -1.35 14.48
N ILE A 275 -5.89 -2.40 14.05
CA ILE A 275 -5.40 -3.45 14.95
C ILE A 275 -4.30 -2.92 15.86
N MET A 276 -3.39 -2.11 15.29
CA MET A 276 -2.27 -1.55 16.02
C MET A 276 -2.60 -0.23 16.72
N ASN A 277 -3.78 0.34 16.44
CA ASN A 277 -4.25 1.60 17.01
C ASN A 277 -5.33 1.33 18.05
N GLU A 278 -4.94 0.83 19.20
CA GLU A 278 -5.85 0.61 20.33
C GLU A 278 -6.15 1.91 21.08
N GLY A 279 -7.37 2.00 21.61
CA GLY A 279 -7.82 3.08 22.47
C GLY A 279 -8.70 4.12 21.79
N ASP A 280 -8.90 5.26 22.46
CA ASP A 280 -9.74 6.34 21.95
C ASP A 280 -8.99 7.14 20.87
N MET A 281 -9.36 6.89 19.62
CA MET A 281 -8.78 7.55 18.45
C MET A 281 -9.52 8.82 18.03
N THR A 282 -10.65 9.15 18.71
CA THR A 282 -11.48 10.32 18.41
C THR A 282 -10.68 11.63 18.29
N PRO A 283 -9.78 11.98 19.24
CA PRO A 283 -9.06 13.24 19.15
C PRO A 283 -8.13 13.35 17.92
N ARG A 284 -7.69 12.23 17.39
CA ARG A 284 -6.74 12.18 16.25
C ARG A 284 -7.45 12.32 14.91
N TYR A 285 -8.67 11.79 14.79
CA TYR A 285 -9.38 11.70 13.52
C TYR A 285 -10.59 12.63 13.41
N GLU A 286 -11.02 13.27 14.49
CA GLU A 286 -12.20 14.15 14.50
C GLU A 286 -12.09 15.30 13.46
N GLY A 287 -10.89 15.82 13.24
CA GLY A 287 -10.63 16.86 12.24
C GLY A 287 -10.58 16.34 10.80
N LEU A 288 -10.18 15.08 10.60
CA LEU A 288 -10.00 14.45 9.29
C LEU A 288 -11.31 14.22 8.54
N LEU A 289 -12.38 13.92 9.24
CA LEU A 289 -13.53 13.24 8.66
C LEU A 289 -14.66 14.16 8.18
N ARG A 290 -14.52 15.45 8.26
CA ARG A 290 -15.61 16.35 7.84
C ARG A 290 -16.07 16.16 6.40
N ASN A 291 -15.16 15.75 5.51
CA ASN A 291 -15.41 15.54 4.07
C ASN A 291 -14.76 14.26 3.53
N GLN A 292 -14.33 13.34 4.37
CA GLN A 292 -13.56 12.15 4.01
C GLN A 292 -14.22 10.89 4.52
N GLN A 293 -13.83 9.75 3.96
CA GLN A 293 -14.19 8.42 4.45
C GLN A 293 -12.95 7.73 4.98
N LEU A 294 -13.12 6.89 5.96
CA LEU A 294 -12.06 6.16 6.62
C LEU A 294 -12.24 4.66 6.38
N ALA A 295 -11.29 4.06 5.68
CA ALA A 295 -11.20 2.61 5.54
C ALA A 295 -10.47 2.04 6.76
N VAL A 296 -11.25 1.39 7.62
CA VAL A 296 -10.78 0.85 8.90
C VAL A 296 -10.12 -0.50 8.64
N GLY A 297 -8.84 -0.61 8.97
CA GLY A 297 -8.03 -1.82 8.78
C GLY A 297 -8.29 -2.84 9.90
N VAL A 298 -9.38 -3.60 9.80
CA VAL A 298 -9.86 -4.50 10.85
C VAL A 298 -9.50 -5.97 10.69
N ALA A 299 -9.12 -6.40 9.48
CA ALA A 299 -8.61 -7.75 9.27
C ALA A 299 -7.09 -7.76 9.57
N ASP A 300 -6.70 -8.49 10.61
CA ASP A 300 -5.32 -8.53 11.09
C ASP A 300 -4.44 -9.38 10.16
N VAL A 301 -3.57 -8.72 9.40
CA VAL A 301 -2.66 -9.44 8.49
C VAL A 301 -1.45 -10.04 9.19
N GLN A 302 -1.24 -9.74 10.46
CA GLN A 302 -0.14 -10.30 11.26
C GLN A 302 -0.54 -11.61 11.96
N ASP A 303 -1.84 -11.94 11.98
CA ASP A 303 -2.35 -13.20 12.52
C ASP A 303 -2.76 -14.16 11.40
N LEU A 304 -2.37 -15.44 11.53
CA LEU A 304 -2.79 -16.51 10.61
C LEU A 304 -4.21 -16.98 10.85
N ASN A 305 -4.82 -16.64 11.97
CA ASN A 305 -6.23 -16.94 12.23
C ASN A 305 -7.11 -16.08 11.33
N VAL A 306 -8.12 -16.72 10.73
CA VAL A 306 -9.13 -16.03 9.96
C VAL A 306 -10.25 -15.60 10.91
N GLU A 307 -10.48 -14.29 10.99
CA GLU A 307 -11.55 -13.72 11.80
C GLU A 307 -12.92 -14.10 11.24
N THR A 308 -13.93 -14.13 12.12
CA THR A 308 -15.32 -14.20 11.68
C THR A 308 -15.83 -12.83 11.26
N PRO A 309 -16.86 -12.74 10.39
CA PRO A 309 -17.52 -11.46 10.09
C PRO A 309 -17.97 -10.69 11.33
N ASP A 310 -18.54 -11.38 12.33
CA ASP A 310 -18.98 -10.76 13.58
C ASP A 310 -17.84 -10.14 14.37
N THR A 311 -16.68 -10.82 14.44
CA THR A 311 -15.46 -10.27 15.06
C THR A 311 -15.03 -8.97 14.40
N LEU A 312 -15.10 -8.90 13.06
CA LEU A 312 -14.76 -7.66 12.34
C LEU A 312 -15.79 -6.56 12.57
N VAL A 313 -17.08 -6.90 12.69
CA VAL A 313 -18.13 -5.95 13.06
C VAL A 313 -17.89 -5.40 14.46
N GLU A 314 -17.55 -6.25 15.42
CA GLU A 314 -17.21 -5.82 16.79
C GLU A 314 -16.01 -4.84 16.76
N ARG A 315 -14.93 -5.17 16.07
CA ARG A 315 -13.75 -4.28 15.92
C ARG A 315 -14.12 -2.92 15.31
N ILE A 316 -14.95 -2.90 14.26
CA ILE A 316 -15.41 -1.64 13.66
C ILE A 316 -16.20 -0.80 14.66
N ASN A 317 -17.11 -1.43 15.41
CA ASN A 317 -17.92 -0.74 16.40
C ASN A 317 -17.10 -0.25 17.60
N ASP A 318 -16.15 -1.06 18.08
CA ASP A 318 -15.30 -0.71 19.22
C ASP A 318 -14.33 0.41 18.85
N TRP A 319 -13.72 0.34 17.66
CA TRP A 319 -12.75 1.32 17.22
C TRP A 319 -13.38 2.61 16.70
N GLY A 320 -14.41 2.52 15.86
CA GLY A 320 -15.13 3.65 15.28
C GLY A 320 -16.19 4.22 16.23
N GLY A 321 -16.77 3.37 17.04
CA GLY A 321 -17.67 3.63 18.15
C GLY A 321 -18.62 4.80 17.96
N SER A 322 -18.43 5.82 18.79
CA SER A 322 -19.31 6.99 18.85
C SER A 322 -18.93 8.13 17.91
N TRP A 323 -17.79 8.05 17.24
CA TRP A 323 -17.26 9.18 16.47
C TRP A 323 -17.24 8.98 14.95
N LEU A 324 -17.22 7.73 14.45
CA LEU A 324 -17.18 7.42 13.03
C LEU A 324 -18.58 7.06 12.52
N ALA A 325 -19.14 7.91 11.67
CA ALA A 325 -20.46 7.67 11.09
C ALA A 325 -20.45 6.50 10.09
N PRO A 326 -21.52 5.71 9.98
CA PRO A 326 -21.63 4.62 9.00
C PRO A 326 -21.30 5.06 7.56
N GLU A 327 -21.73 6.24 7.15
CA GLU A 327 -21.52 6.80 5.81
C GLU A 327 -20.06 7.16 5.53
N GLN A 328 -19.26 7.29 6.59
CA GLN A 328 -17.83 7.58 6.51
C GLN A 328 -16.96 6.32 6.69
N THR A 329 -17.58 5.18 7.03
CA THR A 329 -16.87 3.93 7.32
C THR A 329 -16.74 3.07 6.07
N LEU A 330 -15.51 2.73 5.72
CA LEU A 330 -15.14 1.71 4.75
C LEU A 330 -14.37 0.59 5.49
N ILE A 331 -14.15 -0.54 4.84
CA ILE A 331 -13.53 -1.71 5.48
C ILE A 331 -12.32 -2.14 4.67
N THR A 332 -11.18 -2.34 5.34
CA THR A 332 -9.96 -2.85 4.75
C THR A 332 -9.21 -3.79 5.70
N SER A 333 -8.10 -4.37 5.23
CA SER A 333 -7.14 -5.07 6.08
C SER A 333 -6.15 -4.10 6.72
N SER A 334 -5.49 -4.52 7.80
CA SER A 334 -4.51 -3.68 8.49
C SER A 334 -3.31 -3.32 7.62
N CYS A 335 -2.93 -4.17 6.69
CA CYS A 335 -1.89 -3.93 5.68
C CYS A 335 -2.03 -4.91 4.51
N GLY A 336 -1.02 -4.97 3.61
CA GLY A 336 -0.96 -5.93 2.52
C GLY A 336 -0.82 -7.39 2.99
N MET A 337 -1.33 -8.33 2.21
CA MET A 337 -1.44 -9.76 2.55
C MET A 337 -0.42 -10.65 1.85
N ASN A 338 0.66 -10.10 1.29
CA ASN A 338 1.61 -10.85 0.44
C ASN A 338 2.35 -12.00 1.14
N HIS A 339 2.47 -11.96 2.45
CA HIS A 339 3.14 -12.96 3.27
C HIS A 339 2.22 -14.07 3.78
N LEU A 340 0.90 -13.83 3.78
CA LEU A 340 -0.09 -14.80 4.24
C LEU A 340 -0.22 -15.98 3.27
N PRO A 341 -0.49 -17.21 3.77
CA PRO A 341 -0.99 -18.28 2.93
C PRO A 341 -2.27 -17.85 2.22
N ARG A 342 -2.45 -18.29 0.95
CA ARG A 342 -3.59 -17.88 0.13
C ARG A 342 -4.94 -18.17 0.77
N GLU A 343 -5.08 -19.34 1.40
CA GLU A 343 -6.29 -19.75 2.11
C GLU A 343 -6.64 -18.82 3.29
N VAL A 344 -5.62 -18.31 3.99
CA VAL A 344 -5.80 -17.33 5.07
C VAL A 344 -6.18 -15.96 4.49
N ALA A 345 -5.44 -15.50 3.48
CA ALA A 345 -5.73 -14.21 2.82
C ALA A 345 -7.15 -14.20 2.25
N PHE A 346 -7.55 -15.24 1.51
CA PHE A 346 -8.91 -15.38 0.98
C PHE A 346 -9.97 -15.40 2.10
N GLY A 347 -9.72 -16.16 3.17
CA GLY A 347 -10.64 -16.21 4.31
C GLY A 347 -10.86 -14.85 4.96
N LYS A 348 -9.78 -14.06 5.13
CA LYS A 348 -9.87 -12.70 5.67
C LYS A 348 -10.66 -11.77 4.74
N LEU A 349 -10.46 -11.85 3.43
CA LEU A 349 -11.26 -11.09 2.47
C LEU A 349 -12.76 -11.46 2.55
N ALA A 350 -13.06 -12.75 2.62
CA ALA A 350 -14.44 -13.24 2.76
C ALA A 350 -15.10 -12.77 4.08
N ALA A 351 -14.32 -12.74 5.18
CA ALA A 351 -14.78 -12.20 6.45
C ALA A 351 -15.09 -10.69 6.36
N MET A 352 -14.25 -9.91 5.66
CA MET A 352 -14.50 -8.48 5.42
C MET A 352 -15.79 -8.25 4.62
N ALA A 353 -16.02 -9.01 3.55
CA ALA A 353 -17.27 -8.94 2.78
C ALA A 353 -18.48 -9.35 3.62
N GLY A 354 -18.36 -10.39 4.44
CA GLY A 354 -19.40 -10.81 5.39
C GLY A 354 -19.72 -9.73 6.42
N ALA A 355 -18.70 -9.07 6.98
CA ALA A 355 -18.88 -7.95 7.91
C ALA A 355 -19.62 -6.78 7.27
N ARG A 356 -19.26 -6.42 6.03
CA ARG A 356 -20.01 -5.44 5.21
C ARG A 356 -21.48 -5.81 5.11
N ASP A 357 -21.78 -7.05 4.78
CA ASP A 357 -23.14 -7.51 4.54
C ASP A 357 -23.98 -7.51 5.83
N ILE A 358 -23.37 -7.82 6.98
CA ILE A 358 -24.00 -7.67 8.30
C ILE A 358 -24.29 -6.19 8.60
N LEU A 359 -23.30 -5.31 8.42
CA LEU A 359 -23.43 -3.87 8.72
C LEU A 359 -24.43 -3.17 7.79
N ARG A 360 -24.60 -3.66 6.57
CA ARG A 360 -25.62 -3.19 5.62
C ARG A 360 -27.00 -3.82 5.87
N GLY A 361 -27.11 -4.79 6.77
CA GLY A 361 -28.37 -5.50 7.06
C GLY A 361 -28.79 -6.51 5.97
N VAL A 362 -27.85 -6.97 5.16
CA VAL A 362 -28.04 -8.00 4.13
C VAL A 362 -27.98 -9.41 4.74
N LEU A 363 -27.09 -9.61 5.71
CA LEU A 363 -26.95 -10.82 6.49
C LEU A 363 -27.32 -10.57 7.96
N ALA A 364 -27.84 -11.59 8.62
CA ALA A 364 -28.02 -11.55 10.08
C ALA A 364 -26.67 -11.89 10.75
N PRO A 365 -26.36 -11.29 11.91
CA PRO A 365 -25.24 -11.73 12.75
C PRO A 365 -25.40 -13.19 13.15
N ALA A 366 -24.28 -13.90 13.34
CA ALA A 366 -24.30 -15.33 13.73
C ALA A 366 -24.64 -15.55 15.20
#